data_7a6179bc37c14912293370226f240861
#
_entry.id   7a6179bc37c14912293370226f240861
#
_cell.length_a   1.000
_cell.length_b   1.000
_cell.length_c   1.000
_cell.angle_alpha   90.00
_cell.angle_beta   90.00
_cell.angle_gamma   90.00
#
_symmetry.space_group_name_H-M   'P 1'
#
loop_
_entity.id
_entity.type
_entity.pdbx_description
1 polymer ?
#
loop_
_entity_poly.entity_id
_entity_poly.type
_entity_poly.pdbx_seq_one_letter_code
_entity_poly.pdbx_strand_id
1 'polypeptide(L)'
;KGYGSLKYGSDGAIPRTTYIYNSYSSQIKVSKEHFRISKMIKNYSFGLEFETRNGYISYPILDKLGLIPVKDGSLRLPSGKVPYEFVTIPLKGAKGISTLDSISKVLTERTTFDQKCSMHLHIGNVPTDKMFICSMFKLMHTVQKELLTMFPEYKSFPEGKNYAKKLKKDFVPNTILNFKNLNKLELDEYISASFNRIYYFVSCGQYPNQAYNRKNRVHPIMGGKWNISSRYYLINFVPLLFKDFKTLEFRLHTPTSNKTKIFNWLLICSAFIEYATHYPDLVFTKNTITIEEILNKVYGKEKAKGIIEYCSLRKGLFSDQKDSFGEEERMEDKNFKLNTF
;
A
#
# COMPACT_ATOMS: atom_id res chain seq x y z
N LYS A 1 -10.28 15.36 25.43
CA LYS A 1 -8.93 15.96 25.49
C LYS A 1 -8.25 15.58 24.19
N GLY A 2 -7.97 16.56 23.29
CA GLY A 2 -7.25 16.33 22.07
C GLY A 2 -5.77 16.03 22.34
N TYR A 3 -5.11 15.36 21.42
CA TYR A 3 -3.65 15.26 21.41
C TYR A 3 -3.12 16.70 21.30
N GLY A 4 -2.42 17.20 22.32
CA GLY A 4 -1.77 18.52 22.25
C GLY A 4 -0.90 18.60 21.00
N SER A 5 -0.59 19.80 20.54
CA SER A 5 0.18 20.06 19.33
C SER A 5 1.53 19.33 19.32
N LEU A 6 1.53 18.08 18.89
CA LEU A 6 2.75 17.44 18.44
C LEU A 6 3.18 18.25 17.21
N LYS A 7 4.27 19.00 17.32
CA LYS A 7 4.87 19.72 16.19
C LYS A 7 5.49 18.70 15.25
N TYR A 8 4.65 18.15 14.38
CA TYR A 8 5.14 17.48 13.18
C TYR A 8 5.54 18.56 12.19
N GLY A 9 6.60 18.33 11.46
CA GLY A 9 7.01 19.23 10.40
C GLY A 9 5.85 19.51 9.46
N SER A 10 5.81 20.69 8.87
CA SER A 10 4.75 21.23 8.02
C SER A 10 4.35 20.36 6.82
N ASP A 11 5.04 19.26 6.59
CA ASP A 11 4.94 18.34 5.46
C ASP A 11 4.47 16.92 5.85
N GLY A 12 4.03 16.70 7.09
CA GLY A 12 3.60 15.39 7.57
C GLY A 12 4.75 14.38 7.65
N ALA A 13 6.01 14.82 7.59
CA ALA A 13 7.15 13.95 7.76
C ALA A 13 7.15 13.35 9.17
N ILE A 14 7.10 12.02 9.23
CA ILE A 14 7.23 11.28 10.47
C ILE A 14 8.62 11.59 11.04
N PRO A 15 8.73 12.06 12.29
CA PRO A 15 10.03 12.27 12.91
C PRO A 15 10.83 10.97 12.84
N ARG A 16 12.08 11.04 12.39
CA ARG A 16 13.00 9.89 12.40
C ARG A 16 13.39 9.56 13.83
N THR A 17 12.51 8.88 14.54
CA THR A 17 12.78 8.46 15.92
C THR A 17 13.24 7.01 15.93
N THR A 18 14.49 6.79 15.51
CA THR A 18 15.16 5.48 15.58
C THR A 18 15.19 4.90 17.01
N TYR A 19 15.13 5.73 18.03
CA TYR A 19 15.14 5.25 19.41
C TYR A 19 13.83 4.58 19.85
N ILE A 20 12.70 4.94 19.25
CA ILE A 20 11.41 4.33 19.58
C ILE A 20 11.45 2.84 19.23
N TYR A 21 11.99 2.49 18.07
CA TYR A 21 12.07 1.12 17.61
C TYR A 21 12.79 0.16 18.59
N ASN A 22 13.82 0.63 19.26
CA ASN A 22 14.60 -0.18 20.20
C ASN A 22 13.90 -0.39 21.55
N SER A 23 13.12 0.58 22.04
CA SER A 23 12.44 0.49 23.33
C SER A 23 11.22 -0.43 23.33
N TYR A 24 10.52 -0.59 22.20
CA TYR A 24 9.34 -1.45 22.07
C TYR A 24 9.66 -2.94 21.91
N SER A 25 10.83 -3.23 21.40
CA SER A 25 11.19 -4.59 20.99
C SER A 25 11.29 -5.59 22.13
N SER A 26 11.41 -5.16 23.38
CA SER A 26 11.68 -6.06 24.51
C SER A 26 10.45 -6.69 25.17
N GLN A 27 9.26 -6.10 25.01
CA GLN A 27 8.05 -6.55 25.71
C GLN A 27 6.99 -7.25 24.83
N ILE A 28 7.22 -7.33 23.52
CA ILE A 28 6.25 -7.86 22.57
C ILE A 28 6.43 -9.38 22.43
N LYS A 29 5.39 -10.14 22.81
CA LYS A 29 5.36 -11.59 22.63
C LYS A 29 5.18 -11.95 21.16
N VAL A 30 6.06 -12.78 20.64
CA VAL A 30 6.03 -13.23 19.24
C VAL A 30 5.51 -14.66 19.18
N SER A 31 4.49 -14.91 18.35
CA SER A 31 3.90 -16.23 18.12
C SER A 31 4.55 -16.94 16.92
N LYS A 32 4.26 -18.24 16.75
CA LYS A 32 4.66 -19.00 15.56
C LYS A 32 4.06 -18.39 14.27
N GLU A 33 2.83 -17.92 14.33
CA GLU A 33 2.17 -17.21 13.22
C GLU A 33 2.94 -15.96 12.79
N HIS A 34 3.37 -15.13 13.76
CA HIS A 34 4.15 -13.92 13.48
C HIS A 34 5.48 -14.25 12.79
N PHE A 35 6.18 -15.29 13.23
CA PHE A 35 7.41 -15.77 12.57
C PHE A 35 7.15 -16.22 11.14
N ARG A 36 6.04 -16.92 10.91
CA ARG A 36 5.71 -17.43 9.59
C ARG A 36 5.37 -16.31 8.61
N ILE A 37 4.51 -15.38 8.99
CA ILE A 37 4.19 -14.20 8.18
C ILE A 37 5.48 -13.43 7.88
N SER A 38 6.31 -13.19 8.89
CA SER A 38 7.58 -12.50 8.73
C SER A 38 8.52 -13.18 7.72
N LYS A 39 8.59 -14.52 7.70
CA LYS A 39 9.37 -15.25 6.70
C LYS A 39 8.81 -15.08 5.29
N MET A 40 7.50 -14.93 5.14
CA MET A 40 6.88 -14.71 3.83
C MET A 40 7.14 -13.31 3.29
N ILE A 41 7.12 -12.27 4.13
CA ILE A 41 7.46 -10.89 3.73
C ILE A 41 8.97 -10.63 3.67
N LYS A 42 9.80 -11.61 4.04
CA LYS A 42 11.27 -11.56 3.95
C LYS A 42 11.87 -10.32 4.65
N ASN A 43 12.70 -9.55 3.93
CA ASN A 43 13.46 -8.42 4.48
C ASN A 43 12.75 -7.07 4.39
N TYR A 44 11.52 -7.04 3.90
CA TYR A 44 10.79 -5.77 3.79
C TYR A 44 10.49 -5.19 5.17
N SER A 45 10.61 -3.87 5.26
CA SER A 45 9.96 -3.10 6.31
C SER A 45 8.58 -2.67 5.84
N PHE A 46 7.68 -2.42 6.76
CA PHE A 46 6.34 -1.96 6.44
C PHE A 46 5.85 -0.94 7.46
N GLY A 47 4.94 -0.09 7.03
CA GLY A 47 4.26 0.89 7.86
C GLY A 47 2.82 1.05 7.38
N LEU A 48 1.92 1.39 8.26
CA LEU A 48 0.52 1.58 7.94
C LEU A 48 0.03 2.92 8.44
N GLU A 49 -0.86 3.50 7.66
CA GLU A 49 -1.64 4.69 7.99
C GLU A 49 -3.10 4.26 8.11
N PHE A 50 -3.71 4.49 9.28
CA PHE A 50 -5.09 4.15 9.55
C PHE A 50 -5.90 5.45 9.71
N GLU A 51 -6.64 5.82 8.68
CA GLU A 51 -7.59 6.92 8.78
C GLU A 51 -8.79 6.48 9.62
N THR A 52 -9.15 7.25 10.64
CA THR A 52 -10.24 6.94 11.57
C THR A 52 -11.24 8.08 11.64
N ARG A 53 -12.52 7.76 11.79
CA ARG A 53 -13.57 8.75 11.98
C ARG A 53 -13.61 9.26 13.40
N ASN A 54 -13.41 8.40 14.35
CA ASN A 54 -13.44 8.73 15.77
C ASN A 54 -12.56 7.74 16.53
N GLY A 55 -11.91 8.22 17.57
CA GLY A 55 -11.12 7.35 18.44
C GLY A 55 -10.16 8.14 19.31
N TYR A 56 -9.91 7.59 20.48
CA TYR A 56 -8.90 8.10 21.40
C TYR A 56 -8.06 6.95 21.93
N ILE A 57 -6.76 7.05 21.73
CA ILE A 57 -5.78 6.11 22.26
C ILE A 57 -4.84 6.92 23.15
N SER A 58 -4.65 6.49 24.40
CA SER A 58 -3.80 7.21 25.35
C SER A 58 -2.32 7.19 24.96
N TYR A 59 -1.58 8.23 25.30
CA TYR A 59 -0.15 8.33 24.97
C TYR A 59 0.69 7.12 25.40
N PRO A 60 0.53 6.53 26.59
CA PRO A 60 1.31 5.35 26.97
C PRO A 60 1.07 4.15 26.05
N ILE A 61 -0.15 4.01 25.51
CA ILE A 61 -0.46 2.95 24.54
C ILE A 61 0.13 3.28 23.18
N LEU A 62 -0.01 4.52 22.73
CA LEU A 62 0.58 4.98 21.45
C LEU A 62 2.10 4.79 21.47
N ASP A 63 2.75 5.24 22.53
CA ASP A 63 4.17 5.06 22.71
C ASP A 63 4.56 3.58 22.69
N LYS A 64 3.91 2.75 23.49
CA LYS A 64 4.19 1.31 23.55
C LYS A 64 4.05 0.62 22.18
N LEU A 65 3.19 1.07 21.32
CA LEU A 65 2.93 0.48 19.99
C LEU A 65 3.68 1.17 18.87
N GLY A 66 4.38 2.26 19.12
CA GLY A 66 5.00 3.08 18.07
C GLY A 66 3.94 3.61 17.09
N LEU A 67 2.80 4.03 17.63
CA LEU A 67 1.68 4.54 16.83
C LEU A 67 1.57 6.05 17.02
N ILE A 68 1.60 6.79 15.92
CA ILE A 68 1.68 8.25 15.91
C ILE A 68 0.33 8.81 15.43
N PRO A 69 -0.38 9.58 16.25
CA PRO A 69 -1.60 10.24 15.84
C PRO A 69 -1.28 11.49 15.01
N VAL A 70 -1.78 11.56 13.79
CA VAL A 70 -1.65 12.71 12.90
C VAL A 70 -3.04 13.29 12.66
N LYS A 71 -3.17 14.61 12.65
CA LYS A 71 -4.42 15.27 12.29
C LYS A 71 -4.60 15.20 10.79
N ASP A 72 -5.66 14.53 10.33
CA ASP A 72 -5.99 14.50 8.91
C ASP A 72 -7.00 15.61 8.56
N GLY A 73 -6.52 16.59 7.78
CA GLY A 73 -7.36 17.69 7.28
C GLY A 73 -8.28 17.31 6.10
N SER A 74 -8.10 16.11 5.51
CA SER A 74 -8.91 15.62 4.39
C SER A 74 -10.25 15.06 4.85
N LEU A 75 -10.31 14.54 6.07
CA LEU A 75 -11.50 14.00 6.68
C LEU A 75 -12.33 15.13 7.32
N ARG A 76 -13.39 15.54 6.65
CA ARG A 76 -14.35 16.52 7.20
C ARG A 76 -15.34 15.80 8.10
N LEU A 77 -15.24 16.05 9.41
CA LEU A 77 -16.18 15.52 10.40
C LEU A 77 -17.22 16.59 10.81
N PRO A 78 -18.38 16.16 11.32
CA PRO A 78 -19.32 17.07 11.99
C PRO A 78 -18.61 17.83 13.13
N SER A 79 -19.09 19.03 13.43
CA SER A 79 -18.48 19.92 14.41
C SER A 79 -18.17 19.23 15.74
N GLY A 80 -16.96 19.42 16.25
CA GLY A 80 -16.50 18.90 17.54
C GLY A 80 -15.76 17.56 17.51
N LYS A 81 -15.67 16.86 16.36
CA LYS A 81 -14.88 15.63 16.21
C LYS A 81 -13.61 15.91 15.43
N VAL A 82 -12.49 15.39 15.89
CA VAL A 82 -11.20 15.52 15.21
C VAL A 82 -10.88 14.18 14.57
N PRO A 83 -10.75 14.12 13.24
CA PRO A 83 -10.29 12.93 12.58
C PRO A 83 -8.79 12.76 12.83
N TYR A 84 -8.41 11.56 13.16
CA TYR A 84 -7.02 11.18 13.30
C TYR A 84 -6.65 10.11 12.30
N GLU A 85 -5.47 10.27 11.74
CA GLU A 85 -4.75 9.23 11.07
C GLU A 85 -3.72 8.68 12.06
N PHE A 86 -3.76 7.38 12.30
CA PHE A 86 -2.77 6.71 13.13
C PHE A 86 -1.72 6.07 12.24
N VAL A 87 -0.50 6.58 12.34
CA VAL A 87 0.63 6.14 11.51
C VAL A 87 1.58 5.29 12.35
N THR A 88 1.95 4.12 11.85
CA THR A 88 2.94 3.28 12.54
C THR A 88 4.35 3.79 12.27
N ILE A 89 5.26 3.58 13.21
CA ILE A 89 6.68 3.59 12.89
C ILE A 89 7.01 2.48 11.88
N PRO A 90 8.16 2.52 11.19
CA PRO A 90 8.61 1.41 10.36
C PRO A 90 8.70 0.11 11.16
N LEU A 91 7.96 -0.90 10.76
CA LEU A 91 7.90 -2.22 11.37
C LEU A 91 8.71 -3.22 10.54
N LYS A 92 9.30 -4.23 11.17
CA LYS A 92 10.07 -5.27 10.48
C LYS A 92 10.09 -6.58 11.25
N GLY A 93 10.14 -7.68 10.51
CA GLY A 93 10.31 -9.01 11.07
C GLY A 93 9.14 -9.46 11.96
N ALA A 94 9.31 -10.55 12.68
CA ALA A 94 8.27 -11.15 13.51
C ALA A 94 7.79 -10.23 14.65
N LYS A 95 8.68 -9.40 15.20
CA LYS A 95 8.31 -8.37 16.19
C LYS A 95 7.42 -7.29 15.58
N GLY A 96 7.72 -6.85 14.35
CA GLY A 96 6.87 -5.89 13.62
C GLY A 96 5.48 -6.45 13.36
N ILE A 97 5.36 -7.71 12.98
CA ILE A 97 4.07 -8.40 12.78
C ILE A 97 3.31 -8.50 14.11
N SER A 98 3.97 -8.84 15.20
CA SER A 98 3.35 -8.89 16.53
C SER A 98 2.90 -7.52 17.02
N THR A 99 3.67 -6.47 16.74
CA THR A 99 3.28 -5.07 17.01
C THR A 99 2.02 -4.71 16.23
N LEU A 100 1.96 -5.08 14.95
CA LEU A 100 0.79 -4.83 14.10
C LEU A 100 -0.46 -5.58 14.60
N ASP A 101 -0.33 -6.82 15.08
CA ASP A 101 -1.42 -7.55 15.75
C ASP A 101 -1.93 -6.79 17.01
N SER A 102 -1.01 -6.25 17.81
CA SER A 102 -1.37 -5.46 18.99
C SER A 102 -2.04 -4.12 18.60
N ILE A 103 -1.56 -3.46 17.55
CA ILE A 103 -2.19 -2.25 17.00
C ILE A 103 -3.60 -2.55 16.53
N SER A 104 -3.81 -3.65 15.78
CA SER A 104 -5.11 -4.10 15.31
C SER A 104 -6.11 -4.20 16.47
N LYS A 105 -5.75 -4.86 17.57
CA LYS A 105 -6.60 -4.99 18.77
C LYS A 105 -6.98 -3.64 19.36
N VAL A 106 -6.01 -2.76 19.55
CA VAL A 106 -6.24 -1.44 20.13
C VAL A 106 -7.13 -0.58 19.21
N LEU A 107 -6.91 -0.61 17.90
CA LEU A 107 -7.76 0.10 16.94
C LEU A 107 -9.19 -0.42 16.97
N THR A 108 -9.39 -1.74 17.02
CA THR A 108 -10.73 -2.36 17.12
C THR A 108 -11.48 -1.91 18.38
N GLU A 109 -10.79 -1.80 19.50
CA GLU A 109 -11.38 -1.40 20.77
C GLU A 109 -11.61 0.11 20.91
N ARG A 110 -10.82 0.93 20.24
CA ARG A 110 -10.70 2.37 20.53
C ARG A 110 -11.08 3.30 19.39
N THR A 111 -11.30 2.78 18.18
CA THR A 111 -11.55 3.61 17.00
C THR A 111 -12.78 3.14 16.21
N THR A 112 -13.29 4.05 15.38
CA THR A 112 -14.34 3.73 14.41
C THR A 112 -13.94 4.20 13.02
N PHE A 113 -14.43 3.52 12.01
CA PHE A 113 -14.18 3.81 10.61
C PHE A 113 -15.49 4.06 9.86
N ASP A 114 -15.42 4.73 8.72
CA ASP A 114 -16.48 4.79 7.72
C ASP A 114 -15.90 4.73 6.31
N GLN A 115 -16.77 4.71 5.30
CA GLN A 115 -16.36 4.65 3.89
C GLN A 115 -15.48 5.80 3.39
N LYS A 116 -15.36 6.90 4.17
CA LYS A 116 -14.46 8.03 3.84
C LYS A 116 -13.04 7.79 4.30
N CYS A 117 -12.85 6.86 5.21
CA CYS A 117 -11.53 6.46 5.70
C CYS A 117 -10.84 5.51 4.72
N SER A 118 -9.53 5.34 4.90
CA SER A 118 -8.70 4.40 4.15
C SER A 118 -7.65 3.79 5.06
N MET A 119 -7.04 2.71 4.60
CA MET A 119 -5.82 2.19 5.15
C MET A 119 -4.75 2.20 4.05
N HIS A 120 -3.64 2.87 4.31
CA HIS A 120 -2.50 2.88 3.39
C HIS A 120 -1.39 1.98 3.93
N LEU A 121 -0.76 1.23 3.03
CA LEU A 121 0.34 0.35 3.36
C LEU A 121 1.61 0.82 2.65
N HIS A 122 2.63 1.15 3.42
CA HIS A 122 3.96 1.44 2.93
C HIS A 122 4.86 0.23 3.08
N ILE A 123 5.57 -0.15 2.03
CA ILE A 123 6.59 -1.21 2.07
C ILE A 123 7.93 -0.61 1.70
N GLY A 124 8.89 -0.75 2.59
CA GLY A 124 10.27 -0.27 2.43
C GLY A 124 11.26 -1.42 2.19
N ASN A 125 12.53 -1.07 1.97
CA ASN A 125 13.59 -1.99 1.51
C ASN A 125 13.26 -2.63 0.15
N VAL A 126 12.49 -1.94 -0.69
CA VAL A 126 12.18 -2.36 -2.05
C VAL A 126 13.28 -1.90 -3.01
N PRO A 127 13.50 -2.58 -4.14
CA PRO A 127 14.43 -2.10 -5.17
C PRO A 127 14.04 -0.72 -5.69
N THR A 128 15.02 0.07 -6.09
CA THR A 128 14.82 1.44 -6.61
C THR A 128 15.33 1.61 -8.03
N ASP A 129 15.82 0.54 -8.64
CA ASP A 129 16.33 0.55 -10.00
C ASP A 129 15.19 0.68 -11.04
N LYS A 130 15.59 1.08 -12.25
CA LYS A 130 14.64 1.33 -13.35
C LYS A 130 13.84 0.07 -13.74
N MET A 131 14.49 -1.09 -13.72
CA MET A 131 13.87 -2.36 -14.10
C MET A 131 12.71 -2.68 -13.15
N PHE A 132 12.95 -2.62 -11.83
CA PHE A 132 11.93 -2.85 -10.83
C PHE A 132 10.76 -1.86 -10.97
N ILE A 133 11.05 -0.56 -11.13
CA ILE A 133 10.01 0.47 -11.23
C ILE A 133 9.13 0.23 -12.46
N CYS A 134 9.71 -0.08 -13.60
CA CYS A 134 8.97 -0.41 -14.83
C CYS A 134 8.13 -1.69 -14.66
N SER A 135 8.75 -2.74 -14.11
CA SER A 135 8.09 -4.01 -13.85
C SER A 135 6.91 -3.85 -12.87
N MET A 136 7.11 -3.15 -11.76
CA MET A 136 6.08 -2.92 -10.76
C MET A 136 4.92 -2.09 -11.31
N PHE A 137 5.22 -1.04 -12.07
CA PHE A 137 4.21 -0.19 -12.70
C PHE A 137 3.33 -1.01 -13.67
N LYS A 138 3.97 -1.77 -14.55
CA LYS A 138 3.28 -2.64 -15.51
C LYS A 138 2.47 -3.72 -14.81
N LEU A 139 3.04 -4.39 -13.82
CA LEU A 139 2.34 -5.40 -13.04
C LEU A 139 1.06 -4.84 -12.44
N MET A 140 1.15 -3.70 -11.75
CA MET A 140 -0.02 -3.06 -11.13
C MET A 140 -1.05 -2.63 -12.16
N HIS A 141 -0.63 -2.11 -13.31
CA HIS A 141 -1.56 -1.80 -14.40
C HIS A 141 -2.27 -3.06 -14.91
N THR A 142 -1.58 -4.19 -15.00
CA THR A 142 -2.13 -5.46 -15.49
C THR A 142 -3.12 -6.07 -14.49
N VAL A 143 -2.77 -6.12 -13.20
CA VAL A 143 -3.59 -6.80 -12.18
C VAL A 143 -4.68 -5.93 -11.56
N GLN A 144 -4.65 -4.60 -11.77
CA GLN A 144 -5.57 -3.68 -11.09
C GLN A 144 -7.05 -3.99 -11.32
N LYS A 145 -7.43 -4.50 -12.51
CA LYS A 145 -8.82 -4.85 -12.81
C LYS A 145 -9.30 -5.98 -11.90
N GLU A 146 -8.49 -7.03 -11.75
CA GLU A 146 -8.79 -8.14 -10.86
C GLU A 146 -8.73 -7.69 -9.40
N LEU A 147 -7.69 -6.93 -9.03
CA LEU A 147 -7.51 -6.43 -7.67
C LEU A 147 -8.73 -5.62 -7.18
N LEU A 148 -9.30 -4.79 -8.04
CA LEU A 148 -10.46 -3.97 -7.71
C LEU A 148 -11.73 -4.78 -7.44
N THR A 149 -11.85 -6.01 -7.94
CA THR A 149 -12.99 -6.87 -7.61
C THR A 149 -12.99 -7.36 -6.16
N MET A 150 -11.91 -7.16 -5.44
CA MET A 150 -11.77 -7.50 -4.01
C MET A 150 -12.20 -6.36 -3.07
N PHE A 151 -12.67 -5.25 -3.62
CA PHE A 151 -13.02 -4.05 -2.86
C PHE A 151 -14.38 -3.51 -3.27
N PRO A 152 -15.10 -2.82 -2.37
CA PRO A 152 -16.39 -2.23 -2.70
C PRO A 152 -16.28 -1.20 -3.82
N GLU A 153 -17.37 -1.04 -4.56
CA GLU A 153 -17.41 -0.22 -5.78
C GLU A 153 -16.96 1.22 -5.53
N TYR A 154 -17.29 1.81 -4.37
CA TYR A 154 -16.89 3.19 -4.04
C TYR A 154 -15.36 3.40 -4.02
N LYS A 155 -14.55 2.33 -3.86
CA LYS A 155 -13.08 2.40 -3.98
C LYS A 155 -12.60 2.41 -5.43
N SER A 156 -13.43 1.98 -6.37
CA SER A 156 -13.07 1.85 -7.79
C SER A 156 -13.58 2.99 -8.67
N PHE A 157 -14.42 3.89 -8.16
CA PHE A 157 -15.01 4.97 -8.96
C PHE A 157 -13.96 5.96 -9.47
N PRO A 158 -14.01 6.29 -10.79
CA PRO A 158 -13.04 7.19 -11.41
C PRO A 158 -13.28 8.66 -11.09
N GLU A 159 -14.43 9.04 -10.52
CA GLU A 159 -14.87 10.42 -10.47
C GLU A 159 -14.52 11.15 -9.17
N GLY A 160 -13.52 12.01 -9.29
CA GLY A 160 -13.39 13.27 -8.52
C GLY A 160 -12.99 13.20 -7.05
N LYS A 161 -13.32 12.15 -6.30
CA LYS A 161 -13.11 12.06 -4.85
C LYS A 161 -12.33 10.84 -4.38
N ASN A 162 -11.89 9.99 -5.28
CA ASN A 162 -11.19 8.77 -4.93
C ASN A 162 -9.68 8.99 -4.89
N TYR A 163 -9.07 8.72 -3.74
CA TYR A 163 -7.63 8.82 -3.51
C TYR A 163 -6.87 7.50 -3.83
N ALA A 164 -7.52 6.56 -4.54
CA ALA A 164 -6.93 5.31 -5.01
C ALA A 164 -7.29 5.04 -6.48
N LYS A 165 -7.02 6.02 -7.35
CA LYS A 165 -7.37 5.98 -8.78
C LYS A 165 -6.69 4.83 -9.52
N LYS A 166 -7.37 4.29 -10.53
CA LYS A 166 -6.79 3.32 -11.48
C LYS A 166 -5.67 3.95 -12.30
N LEU A 167 -4.62 3.19 -12.56
CA LEU A 167 -3.63 3.56 -13.57
C LEU A 167 -4.30 3.52 -14.95
N LYS A 168 -4.40 4.68 -15.63
CA LYS A 168 -5.13 4.81 -16.90
C LYS A 168 -4.34 4.31 -18.10
N LYS A 169 -3.02 4.32 -18.01
CA LYS A 169 -2.12 4.01 -19.10
C LYS A 169 -0.91 3.25 -18.60
N ASP A 170 -0.55 2.22 -19.34
CA ASP A 170 0.73 1.55 -19.19
C ASP A 170 1.77 2.31 -20.01
N PHE A 171 2.89 2.65 -19.39
CA PHE A 171 4.02 3.30 -20.05
C PHE A 171 5.06 2.30 -20.54
N VAL A 172 4.90 1.03 -20.19
CA VAL A 172 5.73 -0.08 -20.64
C VAL A 172 4.97 -0.79 -21.76
N PRO A 173 5.30 -0.57 -23.04
CA PRO A 173 4.56 -1.15 -24.15
C PRO A 173 4.54 -2.69 -24.10
N ASN A 174 3.47 -3.29 -24.62
CA ASN A 174 3.35 -4.77 -24.73
C ASN A 174 4.29 -5.38 -25.78
N THR A 175 5.04 -4.56 -26.50
CA THR A 175 5.84 -4.94 -27.67
C THR A 175 7.16 -5.62 -27.35
N ILE A 176 7.46 -5.92 -26.08
CA ILE A 176 8.56 -6.83 -25.81
C ILE A 176 8.10 -8.30 -26.00
N LEU A 177 7.55 -8.59 -27.14
CA LEU A 177 7.28 -9.98 -27.51
C LEU A 177 8.55 -10.85 -27.51
N ASN A 178 9.71 -10.23 -27.54
CA ASN A 178 11.01 -10.88 -27.58
C ASN A 178 11.96 -10.38 -26.46
N PHE A 179 11.46 -10.15 -25.25
CA PHE A 179 12.30 -9.74 -24.11
C PHE A 179 13.57 -10.59 -23.98
N LYS A 180 13.45 -11.90 -24.22
CA LYS A 180 14.57 -12.85 -24.18
C LYS A 180 15.57 -12.69 -25.33
N ASN A 181 15.17 -12.03 -26.42
CA ASN A 181 15.98 -11.86 -27.62
C ASN A 181 16.59 -10.46 -27.71
N LEU A 182 16.25 -9.54 -26.83
CA LEU A 182 16.90 -8.24 -26.74
C LEU A 182 18.32 -8.44 -26.21
N ASN A 183 19.28 -7.80 -26.87
CA ASN A 183 20.59 -7.67 -26.27
C ASN A 183 20.53 -6.69 -25.08
N LYS A 184 21.59 -6.65 -24.28
CA LYS A 184 21.63 -5.84 -23.06
C LYS A 184 21.40 -4.35 -23.34
N LEU A 185 21.96 -3.82 -24.42
CA LEU A 185 21.85 -2.40 -24.77
C LEU A 185 20.41 -2.03 -25.15
N GLU A 186 19.80 -2.83 -26.01
CA GLU A 186 18.40 -2.65 -26.43
C GLU A 186 17.44 -2.69 -25.24
N LEU A 187 17.67 -3.62 -24.29
CA LEU A 187 16.89 -3.71 -23.07
C LEU A 187 17.07 -2.48 -22.18
N ASP A 188 18.31 -2.04 -21.98
CA ASP A 188 18.61 -0.84 -21.16
C ASP A 188 17.99 0.42 -21.74
N GLU A 189 18.03 0.59 -23.07
CA GLU A 189 17.39 1.72 -23.76
C GLU A 189 15.87 1.69 -23.60
N TYR A 190 15.27 0.51 -23.78
CA TYR A 190 13.83 0.32 -23.63
C TYR A 190 13.35 0.60 -22.20
N ILE A 191 14.02 0.04 -21.21
CA ILE A 191 13.70 0.25 -19.78
C ILE A 191 13.91 1.71 -19.41
N SER A 192 14.96 2.36 -19.91
CA SER A 192 15.22 3.78 -19.66
C SER A 192 14.14 4.68 -20.26
N ALA A 193 13.67 4.39 -21.47
CA ALA A 193 12.58 5.13 -22.10
C ALA A 193 11.26 4.98 -21.35
N SER A 194 10.94 3.76 -20.91
CA SER A 194 9.75 3.46 -20.11
C SER A 194 9.81 4.13 -18.74
N PHE A 195 10.96 4.02 -18.07
CA PHE A 195 11.19 4.66 -16.78
C PHE A 195 11.04 6.18 -16.86
N ASN A 196 11.56 6.84 -17.88
CA ASN A 196 11.44 8.29 -18.04
C ASN A 196 9.97 8.74 -18.14
N ARG A 197 9.12 7.95 -18.80
CA ARG A 197 7.67 8.22 -18.88
C ARG A 197 6.98 8.03 -17.53
N ILE A 198 7.32 6.96 -16.80
CA ILE A 198 6.81 6.71 -15.45
C ILE A 198 7.28 7.80 -14.50
N TYR A 199 8.57 8.15 -14.52
CA TYR A 199 9.14 9.21 -13.70
C TYR A 199 8.45 10.55 -13.95
N TYR A 200 8.24 10.91 -15.23
CA TYR A 200 7.48 12.10 -15.58
C TYR A 200 6.05 12.07 -15.01
N PHE A 201 5.34 10.98 -15.22
CA PHE A 201 3.99 10.80 -14.66
C PHE A 201 3.99 10.94 -13.13
N VAL A 202 4.91 10.29 -12.44
CA VAL A 202 4.99 10.33 -10.98
C VAL A 202 5.34 11.74 -10.50
N SER A 203 6.21 12.46 -11.18
CA SER A 203 6.66 13.81 -10.80
C SER A 203 5.61 14.90 -11.04
N CYS A 204 4.82 14.81 -12.13
CA CYS A 204 3.87 15.84 -12.54
C CYS A 204 2.41 15.48 -12.27
N GLY A 205 2.11 14.20 -12.08
CA GLY A 205 0.74 13.70 -12.00
C GLY A 205 -0.03 13.76 -13.32
N GLN A 206 0.66 13.97 -14.44
CA GLN A 206 0.09 14.10 -15.79
C GLN A 206 0.63 13.01 -16.71
N TYR A 207 -0.24 12.50 -17.59
CA TYR A 207 0.21 11.58 -18.62
C TYR A 207 0.99 12.30 -19.72
N PRO A 208 2.08 11.74 -20.25
CA PRO A 208 2.96 12.40 -21.22
C PRO A 208 2.29 12.88 -22.52
N ASN A 209 1.13 12.33 -22.87
CA ASN A 209 0.39 12.67 -24.08
C ASN A 209 -0.68 13.78 -23.89
N GLN A 210 -0.86 14.27 -22.67
CA GLN A 210 -1.64 15.49 -22.45
C GLN A 210 -0.75 16.65 -22.84
N ALA A 211 -1.21 17.52 -23.77
CA ALA A 211 -0.46 18.58 -24.42
C ALA A 211 0.61 19.21 -23.50
N TYR A 212 1.87 18.93 -23.83
CA TYR A 212 3.02 19.34 -23.05
C TYR A 212 3.17 20.85 -23.12
N ASN A 213 2.61 21.54 -22.18
CA ASN A 213 2.77 22.98 -22.08
C ASN A 213 4.15 23.26 -21.47
N ARG A 214 5.13 23.58 -22.35
CA ARG A 214 6.53 23.90 -21.98
C ARG A 214 6.67 24.98 -20.92
N LYS A 215 5.65 25.81 -20.71
CA LYS A 215 5.65 26.88 -19.70
C LYS A 215 5.56 26.39 -18.26
N ASN A 216 5.08 25.15 -18.03
CA ASN A 216 4.94 24.58 -16.68
C ASN A 216 6.08 23.62 -16.29
N ARG A 217 7.30 23.87 -16.77
CA ARG A 217 8.50 23.10 -16.45
C ARG A 217 9.00 23.22 -15.01
N VAL A 218 8.24 23.82 -14.11
CA VAL A 218 8.61 23.79 -12.69
C VAL A 218 8.38 22.38 -12.20
N HIS A 219 9.45 21.66 -11.95
CA HIS A 219 9.40 20.35 -11.32
C HIS A 219 8.59 20.50 -10.02
N PRO A 220 7.43 19.84 -9.86
CA PRO A 220 6.54 20.09 -8.71
C PRO A 220 7.24 19.91 -7.36
N ILE A 221 8.31 19.12 -7.34
CA ILE A 221 9.13 18.85 -6.17
C ILE A 221 10.09 20.00 -5.86
N MET A 222 10.61 20.70 -6.86
CA MET A 222 11.51 21.84 -6.65
C MET A 222 10.79 23.12 -6.19
N GLY A 223 9.46 23.19 -6.38
CA GLY A 223 8.63 24.32 -5.95
C GLY A 223 8.05 24.20 -4.53
N GLY A 224 8.43 23.19 -3.76
CA GLY A 224 7.96 23.00 -2.37
C GLY A 224 6.48 22.67 -2.22
N LYS A 225 5.74 22.53 -3.29
CA LYS A 225 4.30 22.17 -3.24
C LYS A 225 4.12 20.67 -3.46
N TRP A 226 3.93 19.96 -2.36
CA TRP A 226 3.73 18.51 -2.28
C TRP A 226 2.41 17.99 -2.86
N ASN A 227 1.69 18.77 -3.62
CA ASN A 227 0.37 18.40 -4.13
C ASN A 227 0.46 17.68 -5.49
N ILE A 228 1.27 16.64 -5.56
CA ILE A 228 1.45 15.85 -6.77
C ILE A 228 0.25 14.91 -6.92
N SER A 229 -0.55 15.08 -7.97
CA SER A 229 -1.78 14.30 -8.19
C SER A 229 -1.52 12.81 -8.42
N SER A 230 -0.30 12.41 -8.79
CA SER A 230 0.09 10.99 -8.92
C SER A 230 0.07 10.22 -7.61
N ARG A 231 0.14 10.90 -6.47
CA ARG A 231 0.00 10.28 -5.15
C ARG A 231 -1.38 9.66 -4.90
N TYR A 232 -2.38 10.03 -5.69
CA TYR A 232 -3.77 9.58 -5.52
C TYR A 232 -4.15 8.37 -6.37
N TYR A 233 -3.17 7.63 -6.88
CA TYR A 233 -3.42 6.36 -7.54
C TYR A 233 -3.36 5.18 -6.56
N LEU A 234 -3.91 4.04 -6.95
CA LEU A 234 -3.97 2.82 -6.12
C LEU A 234 -2.58 2.37 -5.63
N ILE A 235 -1.55 2.73 -6.37
CA ILE A 235 -0.13 2.61 -6.00
C ILE A 235 0.54 3.97 -6.18
N ASN A 236 1.30 4.38 -5.18
CA ASN A 236 1.98 5.66 -5.14
C ASN A 236 3.50 5.46 -5.10
N PHE A 237 4.17 5.88 -6.17
CA PHE A 237 5.62 5.82 -6.31
C PHE A 237 6.34 7.08 -5.78
N VAL A 238 5.60 8.13 -5.39
CA VAL A 238 6.21 9.38 -4.90
C VAL A 238 7.11 9.15 -3.70
N PRO A 239 6.71 8.36 -2.67
CA PRO A 239 7.60 8.11 -1.55
C PRO A 239 8.87 7.34 -1.95
N LEU A 240 8.78 6.43 -2.91
CA LEU A 240 9.92 5.65 -3.39
C LEU A 240 10.92 6.49 -4.16
N LEU A 241 10.45 7.34 -5.06
CA LEU A 241 11.31 8.13 -5.95
C LEU A 241 11.85 9.40 -5.29
N PHE A 242 11.03 10.05 -4.45
CA PHE A 242 11.28 11.43 -4.05
C PHE A 242 11.36 11.66 -2.54
N LYS A 243 11.05 10.66 -1.71
CA LYS A 243 11.17 10.78 -0.25
C LYS A 243 12.39 10.02 0.27
N ASP A 244 12.93 10.47 1.38
CA ASP A 244 14.10 9.87 2.00
C ASP A 244 13.84 8.46 2.55
N PHE A 245 12.61 8.18 2.98
CA PHE A 245 12.24 6.90 3.57
C PHE A 245 12.00 5.78 2.55
N LYS A 246 12.03 6.09 1.24
CA LYS A 246 12.08 5.12 0.12
C LYS A 246 11.09 3.97 0.24
N THR A 247 9.80 4.26 0.36
CA THR A 247 8.74 3.25 0.42
C THR A 247 7.84 3.27 -0.80
N LEU A 248 7.31 2.11 -1.17
CA LEU A 248 6.21 2.00 -2.13
C LEU A 248 4.90 1.96 -1.34
N GLU A 249 3.93 2.82 -1.69
CA GLU A 249 2.67 2.97 -0.97
C GLU A 249 1.51 2.36 -1.75
N PHE A 250 0.72 1.49 -1.10
CA PHE A 250 -0.51 0.90 -1.61
C PHE A 250 -1.71 1.55 -0.91
N ARG A 251 -2.61 2.17 -1.69
CA ARG A 251 -3.67 3.06 -1.18
C ARG A 251 -5.09 2.50 -1.33
N LEU A 252 -5.23 1.32 -1.92
CA LEU A 252 -6.55 0.81 -2.33
C LEU A 252 -7.40 0.31 -1.16
N HIS A 253 -6.79 -0.14 -0.07
CA HIS A 253 -7.52 -0.86 0.98
C HIS A 253 -8.57 0.02 1.68
N THR A 254 -9.74 -0.57 1.95
CA THR A 254 -10.74 0.01 2.84
C THR A 254 -10.20 0.16 4.25
N PRO A 255 -10.75 1.08 5.07
CA PRO A 255 -10.31 1.19 6.45
C PRO A 255 -10.64 -0.12 7.19
N THR A 256 -9.71 -0.57 7.99
CA THR A 256 -9.91 -1.78 8.81
C THR A 256 -8.97 -1.81 10.00
N SER A 257 -9.44 -2.38 11.09
CA SER A 257 -8.61 -2.79 12.22
C SER A 257 -8.47 -4.32 12.31
N ASN A 258 -9.10 -5.06 11.41
CA ASN A 258 -9.07 -6.53 11.44
C ASN A 258 -7.70 -7.07 11.02
N LYS A 259 -7.05 -7.82 11.92
CA LYS A 259 -5.71 -8.36 11.68
C LYS A 259 -5.63 -9.27 10.46
N THR A 260 -6.66 -10.06 10.19
CA THR A 260 -6.68 -10.98 9.05
C THR A 260 -6.63 -10.23 7.72
N LYS A 261 -7.41 -9.15 7.59
CA LYS A 261 -7.33 -8.27 6.40
C LYS A 261 -5.98 -7.61 6.27
N ILE A 262 -5.49 -7.04 7.37
CA ILE A 262 -4.21 -6.34 7.40
C ILE A 262 -3.07 -7.28 6.97
N PHE A 263 -3.02 -8.48 7.51
CA PHE A 263 -1.96 -9.45 7.21
C PHE A 263 -2.06 -10.01 5.78
N ASN A 264 -3.27 -10.33 5.32
CA ASN A 264 -3.44 -10.76 3.93
C ASN A 264 -3.06 -9.65 2.94
N TRP A 265 -3.45 -8.40 3.22
CA TRP A 265 -3.08 -7.27 2.38
C TRP A 265 -1.56 -7.06 2.34
N LEU A 266 -0.89 -7.13 3.48
CA LEU A 266 0.56 -7.06 3.56
C LEU A 266 1.22 -8.18 2.73
N LEU A 267 0.72 -9.42 2.81
CA LEU A 267 1.24 -10.55 2.04
C LEU A 267 0.99 -10.39 0.53
N ILE A 268 -0.20 -9.96 0.12
CA ILE A 268 -0.54 -9.71 -1.29
C ILE A 268 0.38 -8.62 -1.87
N CYS A 269 0.52 -7.49 -1.19
CA CYS A 269 1.37 -6.39 -1.67
C CYS A 269 2.85 -6.78 -1.69
N SER A 270 3.32 -7.54 -0.70
CA SER A 270 4.69 -8.08 -0.70
C SER A 270 4.91 -9.05 -1.86
N ALA A 271 3.90 -9.86 -2.20
CA ALA A 271 3.99 -10.76 -3.35
C ALA A 271 4.09 -10.00 -4.68
N PHE A 272 3.38 -8.88 -4.83
CA PHE A 272 3.52 -8.03 -6.02
C PHE A 272 4.95 -7.50 -6.18
N ILE A 273 5.56 -7.04 -5.08
CA ILE A 273 6.94 -6.55 -5.08
C ILE A 273 7.91 -7.68 -5.43
N GLU A 274 7.77 -8.85 -4.80
CA GLU A 274 8.62 -10.01 -5.09
C GLU A 274 8.49 -10.49 -6.54
N TYR A 275 7.26 -10.53 -7.05
CA TYR A 275 7.02 -10.93 -8.44
C TYR A 275 7.63 -9.94 -9.43
N ALA A 276 7.43 -8.63 -9.22
CA ALA A 276 8.01 -7.59 -10.05
C ALA A 276 9.55 -7.57 -10.01
N THR A 277 10.15 -7.95 -8.87
CA THR A 277 11.59 -7.99 -8.67
C THR A 277 12.23 -9.19 -9.34
N HIS A 278 11.64 -10.38 -9.18
CA HIS A 278 12.30 -11.62 -9.57
C HIS A 278 11.81 -12.21 -10.90
N TYR A 279 10.69 -11.73 -11.43
CA TYR A 279 10.09 -12.23 -12.67
C TYR A 279 9.71 -11.09 -13.65
N PRO A 280 10.60 -10.09 -13.88
CA PRO A 280 10.29 -9.00 -14.78
C PRO A 280 10.01 -9.46 -16.21
N ASP A 281 10.68 -10.52 -16.66
CA ASP A 281 10.45 -11.16 -17.95
C ASP A 281 8.98 -11.59 -18.11
N LEU A 282 8.39 -12.22 -17.10
CA LEU A 282 6.99 -12.61 -17.14
C LEU A 282 6.07 -11.38 -17.13
N VAL A 283 6.41 -10.36 -16.34
CA VAL A 283 5.63 -9.11 -16.32
C VAL A 283 5.61 -8.43 -17.69
N PHE A 284 6.74 -8.43 -18.40
CA PHE A 284 6.85 -7.74 -19.68
C PHE A 284 6.32 -8.54 -20.87
N THR A 285 6.29 -9.86 -20.79
CA THR A 285 5.88 -10.72 -21.91
C THR A 285 4.44 -11.23 -21.83
N LYS A 286 3.84 -11.28 -20.65
CA LYS A 286 2.46 -11.77 -20.48
C LYS A 286 1.45 -10.63 -20.61
N ASN A 287 0.38 -10.87 -21.36
CA ASN A 287 -0.74 -9.94 -21.47
C ASN A 287 -1.69 -10.02 -20.28
N THR A 288 -1.74 -11.16 -19.62
CA THR A 288 -2.59 -11.40 -18.45
C THR A 288 -1.77 -12.06 -17.35
N ILE A 289 -1.89 -11.56 -16.15
CA ILE A 289 -1.30 -12.11 -14.94
C ILE A 289 -2.39 -12.03 -13.86
N THR A 290 -2.66 -13.15 -13.20
CA THR A 290 -3.65 -13.19 -12.12
C THR A 290 -2.98 -13.06 -10.74
N ILE A 291 -3.74 -12.61 -9.75
CA ILE A 291 -3.27 -12.53 -8.35
C ILE A 291 -2.91 -13.93 -7.85
N GLU A 292 -3.70 -14.94 -8.20
CA GLU A 292 -3.42 -16.34 -7.85
C GLU A 292 -2.08 -16.82 -8.43
N GLU A 293 -1.81 -16.53 -9.70
CA GLU A 293 -0.54 -16.87 -10.35
C GLU A 293 0.66 -16.24 -9.60
N ILE A 294 0.53 -14.95 -9.23
CA ILE A 294 1.57 -14.24 -8.49
C ILE A 294 1.82 -14.91 -7.13
N LEU A 295 0.75 -15.14 -6.36
CA LEU A 295 0.85 -15.75 -5.03
C LEU A 295 1.46 -17.14 -5.08
N ASN A 296 1.03 -17.99 -6.02
CA ASN A 296 1.58 -19.32 -6.22
C ASN A 296 3.06 -19.29 -6.62
N LYS A 297 3.45 -18.33 -7.48
CA LYS A 297 4.83 -18.19 -7.94
C LYS A 297 5.77 -17.72 -6.84
N VAL A 298 5.29 -16.78 -6.00
CA VAL A 298 6.12 -16.16 -4.93
C VAL A 298 6.20 -17.05 -3.69
N TYR A 299 5.08 -17.59 -3.24
CA TYR A 299 5.01 -18.29 -1.97
C TYR A 299 5.00 -19.82 -2.10
N GLY A 300 4.71 -20.34 -3.30
CA GLY A 300 4.41 -21.75 -3.52
C GLY A 300 2.96 -22.08 -3.16
N LYS A 301 2.40 -23.11 -3.81
CA LYS A 301 0.97 -23.46 -3.74
C LYS A 301 0.46 -23.64 -2.30
N GLU A 302 1.21 -24.36 -1.47
CA GLU A 302 0.81 -24.64 -0.09
C GLU A 302 0.66 -23.37 0.76
N LYS A 303 1.66 -22.47 0.72
CA LYS A 303 1.64 -21.23 1.50
C LYS A 303 0.71 -20.18 0.92
N ALA A 304 0.47 -20.21 -0.39
CA ALA A 304 -0.44 -19.29 -1.06
C ALA A 304 -1.90 -19.62 -0.83
N LYS A 305 -2.25 -20.88 -0.54
CA LYS A 305 -3.62 -21.39 -0.47
C LYS A 305 -4.55 -20.52 0.37
N GLY A 306 -4.20 -20.24 1.61
CA GLY A 306 -5.04 -19.44 2.51
C GLY A 306 -5.22 -17.99 2.03
N ILE A 307 -4.19 -17.40 1.39
CA ILE A 307 -4.27 -16.04 0.83
C ILE A 307 -5.17 -16.04 -0.41
N ILE A 308 -5.10 -17.07 -1.24
CA ILE A 308 -5.95 -17.24 -2.43
C ILE A 308 -7.41 -17.42 -2.02
N GLU A 309 -7.68 -18.23 -0.99
CA GLU A 309 -9.02 -18.39 -0.41
C GLU A 309 -9.56 -17.05 0.10
N TYR A 310 -8.73 -16.27 0.80
CA TYR A 310 -9.10 -14.91 1.21
C TYR A 310 -9.44 -14.01 0.01
N CYS A 311 -8.63 -14.01 -1.04
CA CYS A 311 -8.91 -13.24 -2.25
C CYS A 311 -10.24 -13.66 -2.89
N SER A 312 -10.53 -14.96 -2.94
CA SER A 312 -11.77 -15.51 -3.51
C SER A 312 -13.00 -15.10 -2.69
N LEU A 313 -12.91 -15.15 -1.36
CA LEU A 313 -13.96 -14.67 -0.46
C LEU A 313 -14.24 -13.18 -0.65
N ARG A 314 -13.17 -12.37 -0.76
CA ARG A 314 -13.31 -10.93 -1.01
C ARG A 314 -14.00 -10.65 -2.36
N LYS A 315 -13.62 -11.36 -3.41
CA LYS A 315 -14.26 -11.24 -4.74
C LYS A 315 -15.73 -11.62 -4.67
N GLY A 316 -16.07 -12.74 -4.00
CA GLY A 316 -17.46 -13.18 -3.81
C GLY A 316 -18.29 -12.14 -3.04
N LEU A 317 -17.71 -11.51 -2.00
CA LEU A 317 -18.40 -10.49 -1.21
C LEU A 317 -18.86 -9.30 -2.04
N PHE A 318 -18.04 -8.86 -2.99
CA PHE A 318 -18.31 -7.65 -3.79
C PHE A 318 -18.84 -7.93 -5.19
N SER A 319 -19.04 -9.21 -5.58
CA SER A 319 -19.61 -9.56 -6.90
C SER A 319 -21.04 -9.10 -7.04
N ASP A 320 -21.84 -9.22 -5.98
CA ASP A 320 -23.29 -9.00 -5.97
C ASP A 320 -23.72 -7.74 -5.21
N GLN A 321 -22.76 -7.01 -4.62
CA GLN A 321 -23.06 -5.90 -3.72
C GLN A 321 -22.43 -4.60 -4.19
N LYS A 322 -23.28 -3.62 -4.41
CA LYS A 322 -22.86 -2.31 -4.91
C LYS A 322 -22.30 -1.40 -3.81
N ASP A 323 -22.64 -1.60 -2.54
CA ASP A 323 -22.18 -0.73 -1.46
C ASP A 323 -22.37 -1.39 -0.08
N SER A 324 -21.34 -2.03 0.45
CA SER A 324 -21.48 -2.82 1.68
C SER A 324 -20.37 -2.60 2.72
N PHE A 325 -20.07 -1.34 3.04
CA PHE A 325 -19.09 -1.07 4.11
C PHE A 325 -19.45 -1.81 5.42
N GLY A 326 -20.73 -1.83 5.80
CA GLY A 326 -21.18 -2.52 7.01
C GLY A 326 -21.18 -4.06 6.91
N GLU A 327 -21.29 -4.63 5.71
CA GLU A 327 -21.24 -6.08 5.49
C GLU A 327 -19.80 -6.57 5.39
N GLU A 328 -18.91 -5.74 4.86
CA GLU A 328 -17.47 -5.99 4.89
C GLU A 328 -16.96 -6.19 6.32
N GLU A 329 -17.38 -5.35 7.26
CA GLU A 329 -17.01 -5.53 8.67
C GLU A 329 -17.62 -6.79 9.30
N ARG A 330 -18.88 -7.14 8.97
CA ARG A 330 -19.56 -8.32 9.52
C ARG A 330 -18.99 -9.65 9.05
N MET A 331 -18.51 -9.74 7.83
CA MET A 331 -17.93 -10.98 7.30
C MET A 331 -16.66 -11.39 8.03
N GLU A 332 -15.95 -10.45 8.61
CA GLU A 332 -14.65 -10.70 9.19
C GLU A 332 -14.67 -11.33 10.56
N ASP A 333 -15.70 -10.98 11.32
CA ASP A 333 -15.76 -11.40 12.71
C ASP A 333 -16.10 -12.89 12.88
N LYS A 334 -16.61 -13.54 11.83
CA LYS A 334 -17.23 -14.84 12.06
C LYS A 334 -16.43 -16.06 11.64
N ASN A 335 -15.61 -16.07 10.58
CA ASN A 335 -15.11 -17.36 10.09
C ASN A 335 -13.73 -17.39 9.40
N PHE A 336 -13.01 -16.29 9.19
CA PHE A 336 -11.72 -16.38 8.54
C PHE A 336 -10.57 -16.47 9.53
N LYS A 337 -10.30 -17.66 9.98
CA LYS A 337 -8.98 -18.00 10.53
C LYS A 337 -8.04 -18.15 9.32
N LEU A 338 -6.96 -17.39 9.27
CA LEU A 338 -5.79 -17.79 8.49
C LEU A 338 -5.51 -19.24 8.91
N ASN A 339 -5.95 -20.19 8.08
CA ASN A 339 -5.70 -21.58 8.39
C ASN A 339 -4.22 -21.71 8.63
N THR A 340 -3.92 -22.14 9.83
CA THR A 340 -2.56 -22.39 10.28
C THR A 340 -1.91 -23.31 9.28
N PHE A 341 -0.98 -22.79 8.57
CA PHE A 341 -0.10 -23.55 7.70
C PHE A 341 0.79 -24.49 8.49
#